data_373b5a1282f908989517ccbd26c1f233
#
_entry.id   373b5a1282f908989517ccbd26c1f233
#
_cell.length_a   1.000
_cell.length_b   1.000
_cell.length_c   1.000
_cell.angle_alpha   90.00
_cell.angle_beta   90.00
_cell.angle_gamma   90.00
#
_symmetry.space_group_name_H-M   'P 1'
#
loop_
_entity.id
_entity.type
_entity.pdbx_description
1 polymer ?
#
loop_
_entity_poly.entity_id
_entity_poly.type
_entity_poly.pdbx_seq_one_letter_code
_entity_poly.pdbx_strand_id
1 'polypeptide(L)' 'MRVIECNECGETLQAANDEELVRVLTAHLQSEHDEETDEEELTELVESEAYEAMDS' A
#
# COMPACT_ATOMS: atom_id res chain seq x y z
N MET A 1 -3.71 12.66 0.46
CA MET A 1 -2.78 11.56 0.77
C MET A 1 -3.52 10.23 0.81
N ARG A 2 -2.98 9.23 0.17
CA ARG A 2 -3.59 7.89 0.13
C ARG A 2 -3.00 7.01 1.21
N VAL A 3 -3.85 6.24 1.87
CA VAL A 3 -3.44 5.40 2.99
C VAL A 3 -3.97 3.98 2.81
N ILE A 4 -3.16 3.01 3.16
CA ILE A 4 -3.57 1.60 3.14
C ILE A 4 -2.97 0.88 4.36
N GLU A 5 -3.68 -0.11 4.89
CA GLU A 5 -3.18 -0.93 5.97
C GLU A 5 -2.67 -2.26 5.44
N CYS A 6 -1.51 -2.67 5.91
CA CYS A 6 -0.98 -3.99 5.58
C CYS A 6 -1.79 -5.06 6.30
N ASN A 7 -2.35 -6.01 5.55
CA ASN A 7 -3.19 -7.07 6.13
C ASN A 7 -2.39 -8.08 6.95
N GLU A 8 -1.08 -8.13 6.76
CA GLU A 8 -0.26 -9.12 7.45
C GLU A 8 0.25 -8.66 8.81
N CYS A 9 0.60 -7.39 8.91
CA CYS A 9 1.12 -6.85 10.17
C CYS A 9 0.30 -5.68 10.71
N GLY A 10 -0.65 -5.18 9.95
CA GLY A 10 -1.50 -4.08 10.37
C GLY A 10 -0.84 -2.71 10.34
N GLU A 11 0.32 -2.62 9.71
CA GLU A 11 1.03 -1.36 9.62
C GLU A 11 0.36 -0.44 8.61
N THR A 12 0.25 0.84 8.97
CA THR A 12 -0.35 1.83 8.08
C THR A 12 0.71 2.42 7.15
N LEU A 13 0.43 2.34 5.86
CA LEU A 13 1.31 2.87 4.83
C LEU A 13 0.61 4.03 4.14
N GLN A 14 1.36 5.07 3.80
CA GLN A 14 0.79 6.25 3.17
C GLN A 14 1.72 6.81 2.10
N ALA A 15 1.11 7.42 1.11
CA ALA A 15 1.83 8.01 -0.01
C ALA A 15 1.00 9.14 -0.62
N ALA A 16 1.62 9.90 -1.51
CA ALA A 16 0.96 11.04 -2.13
C ALA A 16 -0.18 10.63 -3.07
N ASN A 17 -0.01 9.49 -3.74
CA ASN A 17 -1.00 8.98 -4.68
C ASN A 17 -0.96 7.46 -4.73
N ASP A 18 -1.87 6.86 -5.51
CA ASP A 18 -1.98 5.41 -5.61
C ASP A 18 -0.72 4.76 -6.17
N GLU A 19 -0.12 5.36 -7.18
CA GLU A 19 1.09 4.85 -7.81
C GLU A 19 2.24 4.77 -6.80
N GLU A 20 2.41 5.82 -6.03
CA GLU A 20 3.42 5.86 -4.98
C GLU A 20 3.11 4.85 -3.88
N LEU A 21 1.83 4.72 -3.56
CA LEU A 21 1.40 3.79 -2.52
C LEU A 21 1.69 2.34 -2.92
N VAL A 22 1.50 2.01 -4.19
CA VAL A 22 1.84 0.67 -4.70
C VAL A 22 3.33 0.41 -4.49
N ARG A 23 4.17 1.39 -4.75
CA ARG A 23 5.62 1.26 -4.54
C ARG A 23 5.97 1.07 -3.07
N VAL A 24 5.34 1.86 -2.21
CA VAL A 24 5.56 1.75 -0.76
C VAL A 24 5.15 0.37 -0.28
N LEU A 25 3.99 -0.10 -0.73
CA LEU A 25 3.49 -1.41 -0.36
C LEU A 25 4.40 -2.54 -0.87
N THR A 26 4.87 -2.43 -2.10
CA THR A 26 5.79 -3.40 -2.67
C THR A 26 7.08 -3.50 -1.83
N ALA A 27 7.66 -2.34 -1.51
CA ALA A 27 8.88 -2.30 -0.70
C ALA A 27 8.64 -2.88 0.69
N HIS A 28 7.49 -2.58 1.27
CA HIS A 28 7.14 -3.09 2.59
C HIS A 28 7.03 -4.62 2.58
N LEU A 29 6.31 -5.17 1.61
CA LEU A 29 6.12 -6.62 1.52
C LEU A 29 7.43 -7.35 1.27
N GLN A 30 8.29 -6.79 0.45
CA GLN A 30 9.60 -7.38 0.19
C GLN A 30 10.52 -7.33 1.41
N SER A 31 10.52 -6.20 2.10
CA SER A 31 11.43 -5.97 3.22
C SER A 31 10.96 -6.66 4.50
N GLU A 32 9.66 -6.57 4.80
CA GLU A 32 9.13 -7.08 6.06
C GLU A 32 8.61 -8.50 5.99
N HIS A 33 8.12 -8.91 4.83
CA HIS A 33 7.48 -10.21 4.66
C HIS A 33 8.16 -11.10 3.63
N ASP A 34 9.19 -10.59 2.98
CA ASP A 34 9.95 -11.31 1.94
C ASP A 34 9.02 -11.91 0.88
N GLU A 35 8.02 -11.16 0.47
CA GLU A 35 7.04 -11.60 -0.51
C GLU A 35 7.24 -10.91 -1.85
N GLU A 36 7.11 -11.68 -2.92
CA GLU A 36 7.09 -11.14 -4.27
C GLU A 36 5.64 -10.96 -4.69
N THR A 37 5.29 -9.76 -5.11
CA THR A 37 3.93 -9.45 -5.52
C THR A 37 3.94 -8.78 -6.88
N ASP A 38 2.85 -8.94 -7.62
CA ASP A 38 2.68 -8.30 -8.91
C ASP A 38 2.20 -6.86 -8.72
N GLU A 39 2.79 -5.95 -9.48
CA GLU A 39 2.40 -4.55 -9.46
C GLU A 39 0.92 -4.40 -9.79
N GLU A 40 0.44 -5.19 -10.76
CA GLU A 40 -0.95 -5.18 -11.17
C GLU A 40 -1.88 -5.57 -10.01
N GLU A 41 -1.50 -6.60 -9.30
CA GLU A 41 -2.27 -7.08 -8.15
C GLU A 41 -2.29 -6.05 -7.04
N LEU A 42 -1.13 -5.44 -6.78
CA LEU A 42 -1.05 -4.40 -5.75
C LEU A 42 -1.81 -3.14 -6.14
N THR A 43 -1.83 -2.82 -7.43
CA THR A 43 -2.61 -1.68 -7.91
C THR A 43 -4.10 -1.90 -7.64
N GLU A 44 -4.59 -3.10 -7.91
CA GLU A 44 -5.99 -3.45 -7.62
C GLU A 44 -6.26 -3.41 -6.11
N LEU A 45 -5.33 -3.90 -5.33
CA LEU A 45 -5.48 -3.88 -3.88
C LEU A 45 -5.54 -2.45 -3.36
N VAL A 46 -4.66 -1.59 -3.84
CA VAL A 46 -4.64 -0.19 -3.45
C VAL A 46 -5.93 0.49 -3.85
N GLU A 47 -6.43 0.25 -5.06
CA GLU A 47 -7.68 0.84 -5.51
C GLU A 47 -8.87 0.40 -4.66
N SER A 48 -8.84 -0.82 -4.18
CA SER A 48 -9.93 -1.40 -3.39
C SER A 48 -9.83 -1.06 -1.90
N GLU A 49 -8.65 -1.12 -1.34
CA GLU A 49 -8.43 -1.00 0.09
C GLU A 49 -7.96 0.37 0.56
N ALA A 50 -7.24 1.09 -0.29
CA ALA A 50 -6.71 2.39 0.11
C ALA A 50 -7.81 3.43 0.23
N TYR A 51 -7.63 4.37 1.12
CA TYR A 51 -8.57 5.46 1.33
C TYR A 51 -7.83 6.78 1.42
N GLU A 52 -8.58 7.85 1.22
CA GLU A 52 -8.03 9.19 1.29
C GLU A 52 -8.00 9.64 2.75
N ALA A 53 -6.82 9.88 3.27
CA ALA A 53 -6.68 10.43 4.61
C ALA A 53 -6.91 11.92 4.53
N MET A 54 -8.04 12.35 5.03
CA MET A 54 -8.35 13.77 5.07
C MET A 54 -7.74 14.40 6.30
N ASP A 55 -6.82 15.28 6.05
CA ASP A 55 -6.21 16.07 7.10
C ASP A 55 -7.12 17.25 7.36
N SER A 56 -7.81 17.20 8.42
CA SER A 56 -8.69 18.31 8.77
C SER A 56 -8.00 19.28 9.70
#